data_e12c7f0bc4cd605d8d9e44d443d086d7
#
_entry.id   e12c7f0bc4cd605d8d9e44d443d086d7
#
_cell.length_a   1.000
_cell.length_b   1.000
_cell.length_c   1.000
_cell.angle_alpha   90.00
_cell.angle_beta   90.00
_cell.angle_gamma   90.00
#
_symmetry.space_group_name_H-M   'P 1'
#
loop_
_entity.id
_entity.type
_entity.pdbx_description
1 polymer ?
#
loop_
_entity_poly.entity_id
_entity_poly.type
_entity_poly.pdbx_seq_one_letter_code
_entity_poly.pdbx_strand_id
1 'polypeptide(L)'
;MTTDDESRSVYLGLGTNIGDREANLQEAIERIKGLGLEVVRASSIYETEPVGYHDQPWFLNQVIEANALDWQILSLLKALQNIEREMGRTRTIPNGPRVIDIDILLDDDYVGFFTNTWSAEDNPQIAYASGVILELPHPRLHLRRFVLAPLCEIAPDLMHPQLKKSCSELLAELDDPSIVRIYQSRV
;
A
#
# COMPACT_ATOMS: atom_id res chain seq x y z
N MET A 1 -20.51 27.64 14.35
CA MET A 1 -20.73 26.56 13.38
C MET A 1 -19.34 25.96 13.11
N THR A 2 -19.01 24.91 13.82
CA THR A 2 -17.82 24.13 13.59
C THR A 2 -18.07 23.38 12.27
N THR A 3 -17.35 23.75 11.22
CA THR A 3 -17.23 22.88 10.04
C THR A 3 -16.58 21.61 10.55
N ASP A 4 -17.33 20.50 10.62
CA ASP A 4 -16.73 19.19 10.68
C ASP A 4 -15.75 19.15 9.50
N ASP A 5 -14.48 19.02 9.83
CA ASP A 5 -13.41 18.90 8.85
C ASP A 5 -13.62 17.51 8.25
N GLU A 6 -14.40 17.46 7.16
CA GLU A 6 -14.65 16.22 6.44
C GLU A 6 -13.30 15.77 5.85
N SER A 7 -12.59 14.92 6.56
CA SER A 7 -11.38 14.27 6.07
C SER A 7 -11.68 12.81 5.79
N ARG A 8 -11.09 12.25 4.75
CA ARG A 8 -11.15 10.83 4.42
C ARG A 8 -9.75 10.27 4.38
N SER A 9 -9.42 9.43 5.35
CA SER A 9 -8.10 8.84 5.46
C SER A 9 -7.95 7.59 4.61
N VAL A 10 -6.94 7.58 3.75
CA VAL A 10 -6.49 6.40 3.03
C VAL A 10 -5.09 6.02 3.50
N TYR A 11 -4.88 4.73 3.75
CA TYR A 11 -3.57 4.19 4.11
C TYR A 11 -2.96 3.49 2.91
N LEU A 12 -1.77 3.94 2.51
CA LEU A 12 -1.04 3.42 1.36
C LEU A 12 0.24 2.73 1.82
N GLY A 13 0.45 1.50 1.34
CA GLY A 13 1.69 0.76 1.52
C GLY A 13 2.60 0.94 0.31
N LEU A 14 3.82 1.38 0.54
CA LEU A 14 4.85 1.56 -0.48
C LEU A 14 5.94 0.51 -0.29
N GLY A 15 6.40 -0.11 -1.39
CA GLY A 15 7.46 -1.12 -1.35
C GLY A 15 8.38 -1.05 -2.56
N THR A 16 9.69 -1.18 -2.35
CA THR A 16 10.71 -1.14 -3.41
C THR A 16 11.90 -2.03 -3.06
N ASN A 17 12.51 -2.69 -4.06
CA ASN A 17 13.75 -3.45 -3.85
C ASN A 17 14.74 -3.38 -5.01
N ILE A 18 14.54 -2.50 -5.98
CA ILE A 18 15.44 -2.28 -7.13
C ILE A 18 15.93 -0.83 -7.13
N GLY A 19 17.19 -0.65 -7.52
CA GLY A 19 17.81 0.66 -7.71
C GLY A 19 18.06 1.38 -6.39
N ASP A 20 17.96 2.71 -6.42
CA ASP A 20 18.02 3.54 -5.21
C ASP A 20 16.68 3.49 -4.48
N ARG A 21 16.60 2.55 -3.55
CA ARG A 21 15.36 2.23 -2.83
C ARG A 21 14.82 3.42 -2.01
N GLU A 22 15.70 4.21 -1.38
CA GLU A 22 15.30 5.41 -0.61
C GLU A 22 14.75 6.48 -1.54
N ALA A 23 15.48 6.78 -2.62
CA ALA A 23 15.02 7.75 -3.62
C ALA A 23 13.69 7.33 -4.27
N ASN A 24 13.49 6.05 -4.53
CA ASN A 24 12.23 5.54 -5.09
C ASN A 24 11.03 5.78 -4.15
N LEU A 25 11.18 5.54 -2.83
CA LEU A 25 10.11 5.83 -1.86
C LEU A 25 9.81 7.32 -1.80
N GLN A 26 10.86 8.15 -1.73
CA GLN A 26 10.70 9.59 -1.69
C GLN A 26 10.01 10.12 -2.97
N GLU A 27 10.45 9.68 -4.14
CA GLU A 27 9.85 10.07 -5.42
C GLU A 27 8.38 9.66 -5.49
N ALA A 28 8.04 8.44 -5.05
CA ALA A 28 6.66 7.97 -5.03
C ALA A 28 5.77 8.87 -4.14
N ILE A 29 6.25 9.23 -2.95
CA ILE A 29 5.52 10.13 -2.03
C ILE A 29 5.33 11.52 -2.65
N GLU A 30 6.36 12.09 -3.28
CA GLU A 30 6.24 13.40 -3.94
C GLU A 30 5.26 13.36 -5.13
N ARG A 31 5.23 12.27 -5.88
CA ARG A 31 4.24 12.08 -6.95
C ARG A 31 2.81 11.93 -6.42
N ILE A 32 2.64 11.22 -5.29
CA ILE A 32 1.35 11.10 -4.58
C ILE A 32 0.87 12.49 -4.14
N LYS A 33 1.73 13.30 -3.54
CA LYS A 33 1.41 14.70 -3.21
C LYS A 33 1.07 15.52 -4.46
N GLY A 34 1.75 15.29 -5.57
CA GLY A 34 1.47 15.91 -6.86
C GLY A 34 0.08 15.61 -7.44
N LEU A 35 -0.58 14.54 -6.99
CA LEU A 35 -1.98 14.25 -7.29
C LEU A 35 -2.96 15.11 -6.49
N GLY A 36 -2.49 15.91 -5.53
CA GLY A 36 -3.32 16.69 -4.62
C GLY A 36 -3.71 15.96 -3.33
N LEU A 37 -3.13 14.78 -3.06
CA LEU A 37 -3.31 14.12 -1.76
C LEU A 37 -2.42 14.79 -0.71
N GLU A 38 -3.01 15.14 0.42
CA GLU A 38 -2.26 15.59 1.59
C GLU A 38 -1.75 14.39 2.36
N VAL A 39 -0.43 14.19 2.42
CA VAL A 39 0.19 13.17 3.27
C VAL A 39 0.20 13.66 4.72
N VAL A 40 -0.64 13.06 5.54
CA VAL A 40 -0.86 13.45 6.95
C VAL A 40 0.21 12.85 7.85
N ARG A 41 0.53 11.57 7.66
CA ARG A 41 1.54 10.83 8.42
C ARG A 41 2.31 9.89 7.51
N ALA A 42 3.57 9.63 7.88
CA ALA A 42 4.40 8.63 7.24
C ALA A 42 5.16 7.86 8.33
N SER A 43 5.24 6.53 8.19
CA SER A 43 6.05 5.69 9.07
C SER A 43 7.54 5.89 8.81
N SER A 44 8.38 5.37 9.69
CA SER A 44 9.76 5.06 9.39
C SER A 44 9.84 4.15 8.16
N ILE A 45 11.00 4.13 7.50
CA ILE A 45 11.29 3.15 6.45
C ILE A 45 11.71 1.85 7.13
N TYR A 46 11.15 0.73 6.69
CA TYR A 46 11.47 -0.61 7.19
C TYR A 46 12.17 -1.44 6.13
N GLU A 47 13.28 -2.06 6.49
CA GLU A 47 13.93 -3.06 5.66
C GLU A 47 13.37 -4.44 6.00
N THR A 48 12.94 -5.17 4.96
CA THR A 48 12.21 -6.43 5.12
C THR A 48 12.71 -7.49 4.15
N GLU A 49 12.73 -8.73 4.60
CA GLU A 49 13.05 -9.84 3.72
C GLU A 49 11.93 -10.08 2.69
N PRO A 50 12.28 -10.59 1.50
CA PRO A 50 11.29 -10.91 0.47
C PRO A 50 10.35 -12.03 0.91
N VAL A 51 9.06 -11.88 0.58
CA VAL A 51 8.03 -12.90 0.83
C VAL A 51 7.66 -13.59 -0.48
N GLY A 52 7.67 -14.93 -0.48
CA GLY A 52 7.32 -15.78 -1.62
C GLY A 52 8.50 -16.06 -2.55
N TYR A 53 8.95 -15.12 -3.35
CA TYR A 53 10.18 -15.28 -4.15
C TYR A 53 11.37 -14.73 -3.36
N HIS A 54 12.27 -15.58 -2.89
CA HIS A 54 13.37 -15.21 -1.98
C HIS A 54 14.67 -14.80 -2.68
N ASP A 55 14.88 -15.22 -3.93
CA ASP A 55 16.10 -14.89 -4.72
C ASP A 55 15.99 -13.46 -5.31
N GLN A 56 15.90 -12.47 -4.43
CA GLN A 56 15.82 -11.05 -4.78
C GLN A 56 16.33 -10.18 -3.62
N PRO A 57 16.70 -8.92 -3.89
CA PRO A 57 17.10 -7.98 -2.82
C PRO A 57 15.98 -7.77 -1.80
N TRP A 58 16.37 -7.42 -0.58
CA TRP A 58 15.44 -7.01 0.47
C TRP A 58 14.70 -5.73 0.10
N PHE A 59 13.46 -5.65 0.54
CA PHE A 59 12.61 -4.50 0.31
C PHE A 59 12.88 -3.38 1.32
N LEU A 60 12.65 -2.15 0.89
CA LEU A 60 12.26 -1.06 1.77
C LEU A 60 10.76 -0.85 1.66
N ASN A 61 10.08 -0.85 2.81
CA ASN A 61 8.65 -0.63 2.91
C ASN A 61 8.36 0.58 3.80
N GLN A 62 7.31 1.31 3.46
CA GLN A 62 6.82 2.44 4.21
C GLN A 62 5.30 2.50 4.10
N VAL A 63 4.61 2.94 5.15
CA VAL A 63 3.18 3.23 5.11
C VAL A 63 2.97 4.73 5.29
N ILE A 64 2.09 5.28 4.48
CA ILE A 64 1.63 6.67 4.64
C ILE A 64 0.12 6.69 4.84
N GLU A 65 -0.33 7.68 5.60
CA GLU A 65 -1.71 8.12 5.66
C GLU A 65 -1.87 9.39 4.84
N ALA A 66 -2.88 9.42 3.99
CA ALA A 66 -3.17 10.59 3.17
C ALA A 66 -4.66 10.93 3.21
N ASN A 67 -4.98 12.21 3.13
CA ASN A 67 -6.35 12.67 2.95
C ASN A 67 -6.74 12.54 1.48
N ALA A 68 -7.81 11.77 1.22
CA ALA A 68 -8.30 11.46 -0.12
C ALA A 68 -9.76 11.91 -0.34
N LEU A 69 -10.20 12.95 0.39
CA LEU A 69 -11.60 13.41 0.38
C LEU A 69 -12.16 13.60 -1.03
N ASP A 70 -11.39 14.22 -1.91
CA ASP A 70 -11.81 14.55 -3.28
C ASP A 70 -11.62 13.39 -4.27
N TRP A 71 -11.18 12.23 -3.81
CA TRP A 71 -10.86 11.11 -4.68
C TRP A 71 -11.92 10.00 -4.66
N GLN A 72 -12.38 9.60 -5.83
CA GLN A 72 -13.06 8.31 -5.98
C GLN A 72 -12.01 7.19 -5.93
N ILE A 73 -12.25 6.15 -5.14
CA ILE A 73 -11.26 5.10 -4.86
C ILE A 73 -10.69 4.41 -6.11
N LEU A 74 -11.51 4.14 -7.12
CA LEU A 74 -11.03 3.54 -8.37
C LEU A 74 -10.19 4.52 -9.22
N SER A 75 -10.48 5.82 -9.12
CA SER A 75 -9.67 6.86 -9.77
C SER A 75 -8.32 6.98 -9.06
N LEU A 76 -8.32 6.93 -7.74
CA LEU A 76 -7.09 6.89 -6.95
C LEU A 76 -6.24 5.66 -7.30
N LEU A 77 -6.83 4.46 -7.32
CA LEU A 77 -6.12 3.24 -7.73
C LEU A 77 -5.44 3.39 -9.09
N LYS A 78 -6.16 3.93 -10.08
CA LYS A 78 -5.60 4.16 -11.42
C LYS A 78 -4.45 5.17 -11.41
N ALA A 79 -4.58 6.25 -10.63
CA ALA A 79 -3.54 7.26 -10.50
C ALA A 79 -2.27 6.67 -9.85
N LEU A 80 -2.40 5.86 -8.79
CA LEU A 80 -1.29 5.17 -8.15
C LEU A 80 -0.61 4.18 -9.11
N GLN A 81 -1.37 3.39 -9.85
CA GLN A 81 -0.84 2.49 -10.88
C GLN A 81 -0.12 3.25 -12.02
N ASN A 82 -0.55 4.47 -12.33
CA ASN A 82 0.15 5.32 -13.29
C ASN A 82 1.50 5.78 -12.75
N ILE A 83 1.56 6.18 -11.47
CA ILE A 83 2.84 6.52 -10.80
C ILE A 83 3.79 5.33 -10.89
N GLU A 84 3.37 4.13 -10.52
CA GLU A 84 4.20 2.92 -10.61
C GLU A 84 4.75 2.70 -12.02
N ARG A 85 3.90 2.83 -13.04
CA ARG A 85 4.29 2.65 -14.45
C ARG A 85 5.29 3.70 -14.90
N GLU A 86 5.08 4.97 -14.54
CA GLU A 86 5.97 6.08 -14.89
C GLU A 86 7.32 5.98 -14.21
N MET A 87 7.38 5.40 -13.00
CA MET A 87 8.61 5.08 -12.29
C MET A 87 9.31 3.82 -12.81
N GLY A 88 8.77 3.20 -13.89
CA GLY A 88 9.42 2.07 -14.56
C GLY A 88 9.06 0.69 -14.02
N ARG A 89 7.95 0.56 -13.28
CA ARG A 89 7.47 -0.77 -12.83
C ARG A 89 7.13 -1.65 -14.02
N THR A 90 7.83 -2.78 -14.13
CA THR A 90 7.52 -3.86 -15.06
C THR A 90 7.20 -5.13 -14.27
N ARG A 91 6.12 -5.83 -14.65
CA ARG A 91 5.74 -7.10 -14.02
C ARG A 91 6.39 -8.25 -14.81
N THR A 92 7.41 -8.88 -14.23
CA THR A 92 8.12 -10.01 -14.86
C THR A 92 7.81 -11.34 -14.19
N ILE A 93 7.83 -11.36 -12.85
CA ILE A 93 7.64 -12.57 -12.03
C ILE A 93 6.62 -12.23 -10.92
N PRO A 94 5.67 -13.12 -10.57
CA PRO A 94 4.82 -12.94 -9.39
C PRO A 94 5.66 -12.76 -8.12
N ASN A 95 5.37 -11.74 -7.32
CA ASN A 95 6.15 -11.32 -6.13
C ASN A 95 7.64 -11.03 -6.41
N GLY A 96 8.00 -10.79 -7.67
CA GLY A 96 9.37 -10.49 -8.08
C GLY A 96 9.81 -9.06 -7.73
N PRO A 97 11.07 -8.73 -8.08
CA PRO A 97 11.66 -7.43 -7.78
C PRO A 97 10.94 -6.29 -8.53
N ARG A 98 10.89 -5.11 -7.89
CA ARG A 98 10.18 -3.94 -8.43
C ARG A 98 10.77 -2.62 -7.97
N VAL A 99 10.74 -1.63 -8.86
CA VAL A 99 11.17 -0.26 -8.54
C VAL A 99 10.26 0.36 -7.48
N ILE A 100 8.97 0.20 -7.64
CA ILE A 100 7.96 0.68 -6.67
C ILE A 100 6.68 -0.17 -6.76
N ASP A 101 6.01 -0.36 -5.65
CA ASP A 101 4.68 -0.94 -5.47
C ASP A 101 3.88 -0.03 -4.56
N ILE A 102 2.65 0.31 -4.92
CA ILE A 102 1.79 1.19 -4.12
C ILE A 102 0.43 0.53 -3.95
N ASP A 103 0.22 -0.07 -2.79
CA ASP A 103 -1.04 -0.74 -2.44
C ASP A 103 -1.94 0.18 -1.61
N ILE A 104 -3.25 0.22 -1.90
CA ILE A 104 -4.25 0.80 -1.01
C ILE A 104 -4.57 -0.25 0.06
N LEU A 105 -4.23 0.06 1.31
CA LEU A 105 -4.38 -0.85 2.45
C LEU A 105 -5.76 -0.75 3.09
N LEU A 106 -6.17 0.48 3.38
CA LEU A 106 -7.42 0.86 4.03
C LEU A 106 -7.92 2.18 3.47
N ASP A 107 -9.22 2.38 3.50
CA ASP A 107 -9.91 3.60 3.10
C ASP A 107 -11.00 3.87 4.12
N ASP A 108 -10.67 4.60 5.19
CA ASP A 108 -11.49 4.73 6.39
C ASP A 108 -12.10 3.37 6.83
N ASP A 109 -13.38 3.34 7.13
CA ASP A 109 -14.13 2.13 7.50
C ASP A 109 -14.71 1.38 6.30
N TYR A 110 -14.31 1.73 5.07
CA TYR A 110 -14.88 1.10 3.88
C TYR A 110 -14.54 -0.40 3.82
N VAL A 111 -15.56 -1.20 3.58
CA VAL A 111 -15.44 -2.65 3.35
C VAL A 111 -16.16 -2.99 2.05
N GLY A 112 -15.42 -3.56 1.12
CA GLY A 112 -16.01 -3.97 -0.14
C GLY A 112 -15.00 -4.37 -1.19
N PHE A 113 -15.51 -4.75 -2.33
CA PHE A 113 -14.69 -5.07 -3.49
C PHE A 113 -15.25 -4.39 -4.74
N PHE A 114 -14.36 -4.01 -5.62
CA PHE A 114 -14.70 -3.48 -6.94
C PHE A 114 -14.34 -4.54 -7.98
N THR A 115 -15.29 -4.85 -8.83
CA THR A 115 -15.10 -5.79 -9.93
C THR A 115 -14.96 -5.06 -11.25
N ASN A 116 -14.23 -5.66 -12.16
CA ASN A 116 -14.22 -5.18 -13.53
C ASN A 116 -15.52 -5.61 -14.21
N THR A 117 -16.39 -4.65 -14.52
CA THR A 117 -17.60 -4.89 -15.32
C THR A 117 -17.30 -4.81 -16.84
N TRP A 118 -16.04 -4.56 -17.22
CA TRP A 118 -15.63 -4.47 -18.61
C TRP A 118 -15.59 -5.87 -19.22
N SER A 119 -16.19 -6.02 -20.38
CA SER A 119 -16.15 -7.30 -21.11
C SER A 119 -14.72 -7.60 -21.58
N ALA A 120 -14.41 -8.87 -21.81
CA ALA A 120 -13.15 -9.30 -22.40
C ALA A 120 -12.85 -8.64 -23.76
N GLU A 121 -13.86 -8.05 -24.40
CA GLU A 121 -13.76 -7.31 -25.64
C GLU A 121 -13.06 -5.96 -25.47
N ASP A 122 -13.17 -5.32 -24.27
CA ASP A 122 -12.60 -4.01 -24.00
C ASP A 122 -11.12 -4.06 -23.59
N ASN A 123 -10.65 -5.17 -22.99
CA ASN A 123 -9.24 -5.35 -22.66
C ASN A 123 -8.87 -6.83 -22.47
N PRO A 124 -8.28 -7.49 -23.50
CA PRO A 124 -7.89 -8.91 -23.44
C PRO A 124 -6.87 -9.27 -22.34
N GLN A 125 -6.11 -8.29 -21.83
CA GLN A 125 -5.11 -8.53 -20.78
C GLN A 125 -5.72 -8.63 -19.38
N ILE A 126 -6.96 -8.19 -19.20
CA ILE A 126 -7.69 -8.25 -17.91
C ILE A 126 -8.53 -9.54 -17.81
N ALA A 127 -8.77 -10.23 -18.90
CA ALA A 127 -9.64 -11.42 -18.99
C ALA A 127 -9.20 -12.62 -18.12
N TYR A 128 -8.00 -12.59 -17.54
CA TYR A 128 -7.46 -13.67 -16.71
C TYR A 128 -7.41 -13.37 -15.20
N ALA A 129 -7.77 -12.16 -14.78
CA ALA A 129 -7.91 -11.84 -13.36
C ALA A 129 -9.35 -12.13 -12.92
N SER A 130 -9.53 -12.55 -11.69
CA SER A 130 -10.78 -12.95 -11.01
C SER A 130 -11.95 -11.93 -11.03
N GLY A 131 -11.93 -10.94 -11.90
CA GLY A 131 -12.92 -9.86 -11.96
C GLY A 131 -12.80 -8.82 -10.83
N VAL A 132 -12.14 -9.15 -9.72
CA VAL A 132 -11.89 -8.21 -8.62
C VAL A 132 -10.64 -7.40 -8.93
N ILE A 133 -10.77 -6.08 -9.00
CA ILE A 133 -9.68 -5.14 -9.26
C ILE A 133 -9.16 -4.44 -8.01
N LEU A 134 -10.00 -4.35 -6.98
CA LEU A 134 -9.66 -3.79 -5.67
C LEU A 134 -10.56 -4.42 -4.61
N GLU A 135 -9.97 -4.83 -3.50
CA GLU A 135 -10.65 -5.28 -2.29
C GLU A 135 -10.11 -4.49 -1.09
N LEU A 136 -11.02 -3.96 -0.27
CA LEU A 136 -10.70 -3.19 0.91
C LEU A 136 -11.48 -3.71 2.13
N PRO A 137 -10.85 -3.81 3.28
CA PRO A 137 -9.38 -3.68 3.50
C PRO A 137 -8.58 -4.60 2.59
N HIS A 138 -7.32 -4.24 2.29
CA HIS A 138 -6.46 -5.10 1.48
C HIS A 138 -6.43 -6.53 2.07
N PRO A 139 -6.77 -7.58 1.31
CA PRO A 139 -7.09 -8.91 1.83
C PRO A 139 -5.97 -9.59 2.62
N ARG A 140 -4.72 -9.15 2.44
CA ARG A 140 -3.55 -9.68 3.14
C ARG A 140 -2.92 -8.69 4.11
N LEU A 141 -3.57 -7.57 4.42
CA LEU A 141 -3.05 -6.56 5.35
C LEU A 141 -2.68 -7.18 6.70
N HIS A 142 -3.62 -7.91 7.28
CA HIS A 142 -3.51 -8.52 8.61
C HIS A 142 -2.59 -9.76 8.66
N LEU A 143 -2.09 -10.22 7.52
CA LEU A 143 -1.24 -11.42 7.39
C LEU A 143 0.24 -11.10 7.14
N ARG A 144 0.61 -9.82 7.12
CA ARG A 144 1.93 -9.38 6.67
C ARG A 144 2.58 -8.43 7.68
N ARG A 145 3.66 -8.88 8.29
CA ARG A 145 4.41 -8.06 9.26
C ARG A 145 4.99 -6.79 8.63
N PHE A 146 5.46 -6.87 7.37
CA PHE A 146 6.03 -5.72 6.66
C PHE A 146 4.99 -4.64 6.30
N VAL A 147 3.69 -4.94 6.43
CA VAL A 147 2.58 -3.98 6.33
C VAL A 147 2.16 -3.51 7.71
N LEU A 148 1.91 -4.46 8.64
CA LEU A 148 1.38 -4.12 9.97
C LEU A 148 2.38 -3.34 10.82
N ALA A 149 3.68 -3.65 10.77
CA ALA A 149 4.67 -2.95 11.59
C ALA A 149 4.73 -1.44 11.28
N PRO A 150 4.89 -0.99 10.02
CA PRO A 150 4.86 0.43 9.69
C PRO A 150 3.46 1.06 9.86
N LEU A 151 2.37 0.33 9.61
CA LEU A 151 1.02 0.84 9.84
C LEU A 151 0.77 1.09 11.32
N CYS A 152 1.15 0.15 12.18
CA CYS A 152 1.03 0.24 13.63
C CYS A 152 1.85 1.40 14.22
N GLU A 153 2.99 1.76 13.62
CA GLU A 153 3.78 2.92 14.04
C GLU A 153 2.99 4.23 13.95
N ILE A 154 2.22 4.42 12.89
CA ILE A 154 1.49 5.67 12.65
C ILE A 154 0.03 5.63 13.09
N ALA A 155 -0.55 4.45 13.20
CA ALA A 155 -1.97 4.27 13.52
C ALA A 155 -2.20 3.00 14.39
N PRO A 156 -1.65 2.93 15.62
CA PRO A 156 -1.73 1.74 16.47
C PRO A 156 -3.17 1.34 16.82
N ASP A 157 -4.05 2.32 16.99
CA ASP A 157 -5.44 2.13 17.40
C ASP A 157 -6.41 2.02 16.21
N LEU A 158 -5.90 2.08 14.97
CA LEU A 158 -6.72 1.94 13.77
C LEU A 158 -7.39 0.57 13.75
N MET A 159 -8.72 0.57 13.73
CA MET A 159 -9.52 -0.65 13.74
C MET A 159 -9.64 -1.25 12.35
N HIS A 160 -9.29 -2.53 12.21
CA HIS A 160 -9.60 -3.26 10.99
C HIS A 160 -11.12 -3.47 10.88
N PRO A 161 -11.80 -2.89 9.86
CA PRO A 161 -13.26 -2.79 9.87
C PRO A 161 -13.98 -4.14 9.85
N GLN A 162 -13.37 -5.19 9.29
CA GLN A 162 -13.95 -6.54 9.27
C GLN A 162 -13.56 -7.36 10.51
N LEU A 163 -12.28 -7.33 10.93
CA LEU A 163 -11.78 -8.16 12.03
C LEU A 163 -12.10 -7.58 13.40
N LYS A 164 -12.47 -6.28 13.47
CA LYS A 164 -12.78 -5.58 14.73
C LYS A 164 -11.63 -5.65 15.75
N LYS A 165 -10.39 -5.62 15.25
CA LYS A 165 -9.14 -5.57 16.03
C LYS A 165 -8.35 -4.37 15.60
N SER A 166 -7.64 -3.76 16.55
CA SER A 166 -6.69 -2.68 16.28
C SER A 166 -5.46 -3.19 15.54
N CYS A 167 -4.73 -2.27 14.87
CA CYS A 167 -3.44 -2.60 14.27
C CYS A 167 -2.47 -3.22 15.29
N SER A 168 -2.45 -2.70 16.53
CA SER A 168 -1.62 -3.24 17.62
C SER A 168 -1.98 -4.67 17.98
N GLU A 169 -3.28 -4.99 18.09
CA GLU A 169 -3.74 -6.35 18.37
C GLU A 169 -3.40 -7.30 17.22
N LEU A 170 -3.63 -6.88 15.98
CA LEU A 170 -3.30 -7.69 14.80
C LEU A 170 -1.80 -7.97 14.71
N LEU A 171 -0.95 -6.97 14.99
CA LEU A 171 0.51 -7.15 14.98
C LEU A 171 0.97 -8.08 16.12
N ALA A 172 0.37 -7.99 17.30
CA ALA A 172 0.69 -8.83 18.44
C ALA A 172 0.31 -10.32 18.23
N GLU A 173 -0.79 -10.57 17.52
CA GLU A 173 -1.27 -11.92 17.22
C GLU A 173 -0.64 -12.53 15.96
N LEU A 174 0.08 -11.74 15.17
CA LEU A 174 0.59 -12.15 13.85
C LEU A 174 1.69 -13.22 13.99
N ASP A 175 1.43 -14.40 13.45
CA ASP A 175 2.40 -15.48 13.26
C ASP A 175 3.09 -15.36 11.89
N ASP A 176 3.95 -14.34 11.76
CA ASP A 176 4.78 -14.10 10.58
C ASP A 176 6.24 -13.98 11.04
N PRO A 177 7.10 -14.98 10.77
CA PRO A 177 8.49 -14.98 11.22
C PRO A 177 9.41 -14.08 10.40
N SER A 178 8.88 -13.40 9.35
CA SER A 178 9.69 -12.57 8.46
C SER A 178 10.41 -11.45 9.21
N ILE A 179 11.65 -11.20 8.81
CA ILE A 179 12.46 -10.14 9.43
C ILE A 179 11.99 -8.79 8.91
N VAL A 180 11.60 -7.94 9.85
CA VAL A 180 11.17 -6.56 9.63
C VAL A 180 11.89 -5.67 10.62
N ARG A 181 12.68 -4.69 10.16
CA ARG A 181 13.48 -3.81 11.00
C ARG A 181 13.49 -2.38 10.45
N ILE A 182 13.59 -1.39 11.32
CA ILE A 182 13.77 -0.01 10.91
C ILE A 182 15.07 0.10 10.09
N TYR A 183 14.95 0.67 8.91
CA TYR A 183 16.07 0.91 8.01
C TYR A 183 16.90 2.09 8.52
N GLN A 184 18.22 1.90 8.53
CA GLN A 184 19.18 2.96 8.83
C GLN A 184 19.92 3.30 7.54
N SER A 185 19.73 4.54 7.04
CA SER A 185 20.48 5.01 5.89
C SER A 185 21.97 4.91 6.16
N ARG A 186 22.70 4.34 5.23
CA ARG A 186 24.17 4.37 5.29
C ARG A 186 24.62 5.73 4.80
N VAL A 187 24.91 6.62 5.74
CA VAL A 187 25.60 7.91 5.46
C VAL A 187 26.99 7.64 4.92
#